data_22616411edab8bae60bc01e7658b6ed8
#
_entry.id   22616411edab8bae60bc01e7658b6ed8
#
_cell.length_a   1.000
_cell.length_b   1.000
_cell.length_c   1.000
_cell.angle_alpha   90.00
_cell.angle_beta   90.00
_cell.angle_gamma   90.00
#
_symmetry.space_group_name_H-M   'P 1'
#
loop_
_entity.id
_entity.type
_entity.pdbx_description
1 polymer ?
#
loop_
_entity_poly.entity_id
_entity_poly.type
_entity_poly.pdbx_seq_one_letter_code
_entity_poly.pdbx_strand_id
1 'polypeptide(L)'
;MYMCHGKDNIPFHTMILPGLLLALDENYHLPDVMVASQYVNIDSEKISKSKGNGITILDMIKEYDVDSLRYYMIAYGPENADINFTMENYINVHNSDLVNKFGNFINRTLNFKGLESIVPAKMNEEISKVISEKYIIISKYIEKLEFRKACAEIIDLIEIGNKYYDERKPWIDYKENIEEFNNTIYTCTNIIANLSNMLEPLIPGKTERIRKYLKLDKAKWEIITIDKEIEVSNSMEILFERIK
;
A
#
# COMPACT_ATOMS: atom_id res chain seq x y z
N MET A 1 -22.58 -10.62 0.22
CA MET A 1 -22.61 -9.18 0.65
C MET A 1 -21.70 -9.01 1.86
N TYR A 2 -20.73 -8.06 1.78
CA TYR A 2 -19.94 -7.64 2.95
C TYR A 2 -20.54 -6.38 3.54
N MET A 3 -20.73 -6.35 4.86
CA MET A 3 -21.24 -5.18 5.57
C MET A 3 -20.18 -4.64 6.52
N CYS A 4 -19.66 -3.45 6.21
CA CYS A 4 -18.64 -2.78 7.02
C CYS A 4 -19.30 -1.70 7.88
N HIS A 5 -19.07 -1.75 9.19
CA HIS A 5 -19.66 -0.81 10.15
C HIS A 5 -18.78 -0.68 11.41
N GLY A 6 -19.02 0.33 12.22
CA GLY A 6 -18.41 0.42 13.55
C GLY A 6 -19.04 -0.57 14.54
N LYS A 7 -18.31 -0.98 15.56
CA LYS A 7 -18.77 -1.96 16.57
C LYS A 7 -20.09 -1.62 17.25
N ASP A 8 -20.44 -0.33 17.37
CA ASP A 8 -21.73 0.11 17.92
C ASP A 8 -22.93 -0.34 17.08
N ASN A 9 -22.73 -0.62 15.79
CA ASN A 9 -23.78 -0.98 14.86
C ASN A 9 -23.95 -2.50 14.71
N ILE A 10 -23.22 -3.30 15.45
CA ILE A 10 -23.34 -4.77 15.40
C ILE A 10 -24.79 -5.23 15.56
N PRO A 11 -25.55 -4.82 16.61
CA PRO A 11 -26.94 -5.28 16.77
C PRO A 11 -27.85 -4.90 15.60
N PHE A 12 -27.64 -3.73 15.01
CA PHE A 12 -28.46 -3.26 13.88
C PHE A 12 -28.24 -4.09 12.62
N HIS A 13 -27.01 -4.51 12.36
CA HIS A 13 -26.64 -5.22 11.13
C HIS A 13 -26.70 -6.75 11.26
N THR A 14 -26.59 -7.28 12.49
CA THR A 14 -26.63 -8.74 12.71
C THR A 14 -27.99 -9.26 13.16
N MET A 15 -28.83 -8.42 13.74
CA MET A 15 -30.14 -8.82 14.26
C MET A 15 -31.28 -8.06 13.60
N ILE A 16 -31.28 -6.71 13.68
CA ILE A 16 -32.43 -5.91 13.25
C ILE A 16 -32.60 -5.97 11.73
N LEU A 17 -31.58 -5.68 10.95
CA LEU A 17 -31.66 -5.71 9.49
C LEU A 17 -32.01 -7.10 8.94
N PRO A 18 -31.34 -8.20 9.32
CA PRO A 18 -31.75 -9.54 8.89
C PRO A 18 -33.17 -9.90 9.30
N GLY A 19 -33.57 -9.53 10.53
CA GLY A 19 -34.93 -9.76 11.01
C GLY A 19 -35.98 -9.04 10.18
N LEU A 20 -35.76 -7.78 9.80
CA LEU A 20 -36.64 -7.03 8.92
C LEU A 20 -36.72 -7.63 7.52
N LEU A 21 -35.55 -8.01 6.93
CA LEU A 21 -35.52 -8.64 5.61
C LEU A 21 -36.30 -9.96 5.59
N LEU A 22 -36.16 -10.78 6.63
CA LEU A 22 -36.88 -12.04 6.76
C LEU A 22 -38.41 -11.83 6.98
N ALA A 23 -38.78 -10.74 7.64
CA ALA A 23 -40.17 -10.42 7.90
C ALA A 23 -40.93 -9.91 6.66
N LEU A 24 -40.24 -9.45 5.63
CA LEU A 24 -40.82 -8.94 4.39
C LEU A 24 -41.33 -10.06 3.45
N ASP A 25 -41.15 -11.33 3.82
CA ASP A 25 -41.58 -12.52 3.03
C ASP A 25 -41.12 -12.49 1.55
N GLU A 26 -40.04 -11.81 1.28
CA GLU A 26 -39.38 -11.73 -0.02
C GLU A 26 -37.99 -12.40 0.07
N ASN A 27 -37.51 -12.87 -1.07
CA ASN A 27 -36.20 -13.59 -1.11
C ASN A 27 -35.01 -12.62 -1.15
N TYR A 28 -34.86 -11.79 -0.11
CA TYR A 28 -33.73 -10.90 0.03
C TYR A 28 -32.45 -11.65 0.42
N HIS A 29 -31.34 -11.28 -0.18
CA HIS A 29 -30.02 -11.80 0.19
C HIS A 29 -29.58 -11.19 1.53
N LEU A 30 -29.33 -12.06 2.50
CA LEU A 30 -28.80 -11.65 3.81
C LEU A 30 -27.29 -11.37 3.74
N PRO A 31 -26.74 -10.57 4.66
CA PRO A 31 -25.31 -10.33 4.72
C PRO A 31 -24.52 -11.64 4.96
N ASP A 32 -23.48 -11.88 4.14
CA ASP A 32 -22.62 -13.06 4.26
C ASP A 32 -21.50 -12.83 5.29
N VAL A 33 -20.96 -11.60 5.33
CA VAL A 33 -19.83 -11.24 6.20
C VAL A 33 -20.08 -9.89 6.86
N MET A 34 -19.90 -9.86 8.18
CA MET A 34 -19.95 -8.65 9.00
C MET A 34 -18.55 -8.20 9.38
N VAL A 35 -18.21 -6.95 9.08
CA VAL A 35 -16.93 -6.34 9.38
C VAL A 35 -17.14 -5.19 10.36
N ALA A 36 -16.80 -5.42 11.62
CA ALA A 36 -16.95 -4.42 12.67
C ALA A 36 -15.61 -3.79 13.04
N SER A 37 -15.38 -2.55 12.62
CA SER A 37 -14.20 -1.80 13.04
C SER A 37 -14.32 -1.36 14.50
N GLN A 38 -13.18 -1.29 15.17
CA GLN A 38 -13.04 -0.75 16.53
C GLN A 38 -13.00 0.78 16.52
N TYR A 39 -12.78 1.43 17.67
CA TYR A 39 -12.74 2.89 17.74
C TYR A 39 -11.35 3.45 17.45
N VAL A 40 -11.38 4.66 16.89
CA VAL A 40 -10.22 5.56 16.86
C VAL A 40 -10.39 6.57 18.00
N ASN A 41 -9.48 6.55 18.97
CA ASN A 41 -9.36 7.58 19.97
C ASN A 41 -8.32 8.61 19.48
N ILE A 42 -8.44 9.86 19.92
CA ILE A 42 -7.46 10.92 19.65
C ILE A 42 -6.88 11.35 20.99
N ASP A 43 -5.54 11.34 21.10
CA ASP A 43 -4.82 11.71 22.32
C ASP A 43 -5.37 11.04 23.59
N SER A 44 -5.69 9.73 23.46
CA SER A 44 -6.28 8.89 24.51
C SER A 44 -7.71 9.28 24.93
N GLU A 45 -8.38 10.18 24.21
CA GLU A 45 -9.78 10.51 24.42
C GLU A 45 -10.67 10.02 23.27
N LYS A 46 -11.87 9.57 23.62
CA LYS A 46 -12.89 9.26 22.62
C LYS A 46 -13.30 10.53 21.88
N ILE A 47 -13.29 10.48 20.54
CA ILE A 47 -13.73 11.60 19.70
C ILE A 47 -15.17 11.96 20.05
N SER A 48 -15.40 13.23 20.40
CA SER A 48 -16.73 13.74 20.73
C SER A 48 -16.96 15.11 20.11
N LYS A 49 -17.99 15.22 19.27
CA LYS A 49 -18.40 16.50 18.67
C LYS A 49 -18.74 17.55 19.73
N SER A 50 -19.32 17.13 20.87
CA SER A 50 -19.70 18.03 21.97
C SER A 50 -18.47 18.56 22.76
N LYS A 51 -17.34 17.83 22.73
CA LYS A 51 -16.10 18.24 23.38
C LYS A 51 -15.18 19.05 22.48
N GLY A 52 -15.41 19.07 21.16
CA GLY A 52 -14.59 19.80 20.20
C GLY A 52 -13.16 19.23 20.05
N ASN A 53 -12.90 18.01 20.52
CA ASN A 53 -11.57 17.38 20.52
C ASN A 53 -11.28 16.53 19.27
N GLY A 54 -12.04 16.69 18.19
CA GLY A 54 -11.85 15.93 16.98
C GLY A 54 -11.10 16.70 15.90
N ILE A 55 -9.96 16.20 15.46
CA ILE A 55 -9.37 16.61 14.18
C ILE A 55 -10.23 15.98 13.08
N THR A 56 -10.80 16.80 12.20
CA THR A 56 -11.62 16.25 11.11
C THR A 56 -10.72 15.74 9.99
N ILE A 57 -11.16 14.70 9.27
CA ILE A 57 -10.49 14.22 8.06
C ILE A 57 -10.32 15.37 7.05
N LEU A 58 -11.32 16.26 6.97
CA LEU A 58 -11.27 17.43 6.07
C LEU A 58 -10.15 18.42 6.42
N ASP A 59 -9.80 18.54 7.70
CA ASP A 59 -8.68 19.39 8.11
C ASP A 59 -7.35 18.65 7.84
N MET A 60 -7.28 17.36 8.14
CA MET A 60 -6.10 16.56 7.85
C MET A 60 -5.69 16.59 6.37
N ILE A 61 -6.63 16.45 5.44
CA ILE A 61 -6.32 16.44 4.00
C ILE A 61 -5.93 17.79 3.42
N LYS A 62 -6.08 18.89 4.16
CA LYS A 62 -5.57 20.21 3.74
C LYS A 62 -4.06 20.32 3.97
N GLU A 63 -3.53 19.61 4.96
CA GLU A 63 -2.14 19.72 5.41
C GLU A 63 -1.31 18.48 5.03
N TYR A 64 -1.95 17.32 4.93
CA TYR A 64 -1.29 16.04 4.74
C TYR A 64 -1.77 15.32 3.49
N ASP A 65 -0.89 14.51 2.93
CA ASP A 65 -1.16 13.71 1.74
C ASP A 65 -2.27 12.67 2.00
N VAL A 66 -3.27 12.66 1.14
CA VAL A 66 -4.46 11.77 1.25
C VAL A 66 -4.06 10.29 1.23
N ASP A 67 -3.14 9.92 0.34
CA ASP A 67 -2.69 8.53 0.22
C ASP A 67 -1.93 8.08 1.48
N SER A 68 -1.15 8.99 2.08
CA SER A 68 -0.48 8.74 3.35
C SER A 68 -1.47 8.47 4.50
N LEU A 69 -2.52 9.30 4.59
CA LEU A 69 -3.58 9.12 5.59
C LEU A 69 -4.33 7.79 5.37
N ARG A 70 -4.65 7.47 4.13
CA ARG A 70 -5.30 6.19 3.77
C ARG A 70 -4.44 5.00 4.18
N TYR A 71 -3.15 5.03 3.85
CA TYR A 71 -2.20 4.00 4.26
C TYR A 71 -2.18 3.82 5.77
N TYR A 72 -2.01 4.91 6.52
CA TYR A 72 -1.98 4.86 7.99
C TYR A 72 -3.25 4.24 8.57
N MET A 73 -4.43 4.69 8.11
CA MET A 73 -5.71 4.22 8.64
C MET A 73 -6.01 2.75 8.31
N ILE A 74 -5.39 2.18 7.30
CA ILE A 74 -5.54 0.76 6.97
C ILE A 74 -4.44 -0.09 7.63
N ALA A 75 -3.18 0.32 7.50
CA ALA A 75 -2.04 -0.44 8.03
C ALA A 75 -1.96 -0.44 9.57
N TYR A 76 -2.43 0.65 10.20
CA TYR A 76 -2.38 0.86 11.65
C TYR A 76 -3.76 1.13 12.26
N GLY A 77 -4.82 0.99 11.47
CA GLY A 77 -6.19 1.30 11.85
C GLY A 77 -6.81 0.33 12.86
N PRO A 78 -8.05 0.62 13.29
CA PRO A 78 -8.75 -0.10 14.37
C PRO A 78 -9.38 -1.41 13.88
N GLU A 79 -8.57 -2.35 13.40
CA GLU A 79 -9.04 -3.63 12.86
C GLU A 79 -9.58 -4.57 13.95
N ASN A 80 -8.76 -4.86 14.97
CA ASN A 80 -9.09 -5.84 16.01
C ASN A 80 -9.16 -5.24 17.42
N ALA A 81 -8.69 -4.00 17.60
CA ALA A 81 -8.67 -3.29 18.86
C ALA A 81 -8.85 -1.79 18.62
N ASP A 82 -9.30 -1.09 19.64
CA ASP A 82 -9.31 0.38 19.62
C ASP A 82 -7.89 0.89 19.43
N ILE A 83 -7.71 1.92 18.63
CA ILE A 83 -6.43 2.58 18.44
C ILE A 83 -6.43 3.97 19.03
N ASN A 84 -5.25 4.46 19.39
CA ASN A 84 -5.04 5.85 19.75
C ASN A 84 -4.29 6.55 18.62
N PHE A 85 -4.98 7.39 17.87
CA PHE A 85 -4.36 8.22 16.84
C PHE A 85 -3.63 9.37 17.53
N THR A 86 -2.35 9.52 17.20
CA THR A 86 -1.55 10.71 17.55
C THR A 86 -0.83 11.19 16.30
N MET A 87 -0.61 12.50 16.20
CA MET A 87 0.16 13.08 15.09
C MET A 87 1.58 12.53 15.05
N GLU A 88 2.20 12.32 16.20
CA GLU A 88 3.53 11.71 16.30
C GLU A 88 3.58 10.33 15.66
N ASN A 89 2.63 9.44 15.98
CA ASN A 89 2.56 8.10 15.37
C ASN A 89 2.33 8.17 13.87
N TYR A 90 1.43 9.04 13.42
CA TYR A 90 1.19 9.23 12.00
C TYR A 90 2.46 9.69 11.25
N ILE A 91 3.14 10.71 11.77
CA ILE A 91 4.38 11.23 11.18
C ILE A 91 5.48 10.14 11.18
N ASN A 92 5.62 9.40 12.27
CA ASN A 92 6.59 8.31 12.36
C ASN A 92 6.33 7.23 11.32
N VAL A 93 5.09 6.76 11.16
CA VAL A 93 4.72 5.76 10.15
C VAL A 93 4.92 6.29 8.74
N HIS A 94 4.45 7.51 8.46
CA HIS A 94 4.67 8.16 7.17
C HIS A 94 6.15 8.20 6.80
N ASN A 95 6.98 8.70 7.71
CA ASN A 95 8.41 8.84 7.46
C ASN A 95 9.13 7.49 7.37
N SER A 96 8.76 6.50 8.19
CA SER A 96 9.40 5.19 8.18
C SER A 96 9.01 4.35 6.97
N ASP A 97 7.73 4.15 6.75
CA ASP A 97 7.25 3.20 5.76
C ASP A 97 7.17 3.80 4.36
N LEU A 98 6.59 5.01 4.25
CA LEU A 98 6.35 5.61 2.94
C LEU A 98 7.55 6.39 2.41
N VAL A 99 8.25 7.14 3.26
CA VAL A 99 9.44 7.91 2.81
C VAL A 99 10.69 7.04 2.78
N ASN A 100 11.08 6.46 3.94
CA ASN A 100 12.38 5.81 4.08
C ASN A 100 12.44 4.42 3.43
N LYS A 101 11.33 3.66 3.41
CA LYS A 101 11.31 2.34 2.77
C LYS A 101 10.85 2.45 1.33
N PHE A 102 9.56 2.77 1.09
CA PHE A 102 8.96 2.72 -0.24
C PHE A 102 9.49 3.83 -1.17
N GLY A 103 9.42 5.09 -0.75
CA GLY A 103 9.89 6.23 -1.53
C GLY A 103 11.40 6.15 -1.83
N ASN A 104 12.20 5.73 -0.85
CA ASN A 104 13.63 5.52 -1.04
C ASN A 104 13.90 4.41 -2.07
N PHE A 105 13.21 3.26 -1.99
CA PHE A 105 13.37 2.18 -2.95
C PHE A 105 13.07 2.61 -4.38
N ILE A 106 11.97 3.33 -4.58
CA ILE A 106 11.60 3.88 -5.88
C ILE A 106 12.63 4.88 -6.38
N ASN A 107 12.99 5.84 -5.52
CA ASN A 107 13.91 6.90 -5.91
C ASN A 107 15.29 6.38 -6.33
N ARG A 108 15.86 5.47 -5.54
CA ARG A 108 17.20 4.91 -5.83
C ARG A 108 17.22 3.98 -7.05
N THR A 109 16.07 3.35 -7.37
CA THR A 109 15.95 2.47 -8.54
C THR A 109 15.67 3.27 -9.81
N LEU A 110 14.58 4.07 -9.82
CA LEU A 110 14.09 4.75 -11.01
C LEU A 110 14.81 6.08 -11.31
N ASN A 111 15.41 6.69 -10.31
CA ASN A 111 16.23 7.91 -10.43
C ASN A 111 17.73 7.63 -10.31
N PHE A 112 18.15 6.41 -10.64
CA PHE A 112 19.58 6.11 -10.65
C PHE A 112 20.32 7.07 -11.61
N LYS A 113 21.38 7.69 -11.12
CA LYS A 113 22.12 8.71 -11.92
C LYS A 113 22.79 8.07 -13.14
N GLY A 114 22.36 8.47 -14.32
CA GLY A 114 22.85 7.94 -15.58
C GLY A 114 21.98 6.82 -16.15
N LEU A 115 20.85 6.52 -15.55
CA LEU A 115 19.87 5.61 -16.11
C LEU A 115 19.11 6.31 -17.25
N GLU A 116 19.34 5.88 -18.48
CA GLU A 116 18.70 6.41 -19.69
C GLU A 116 17.45 5.59 -20.08
N SER A 117 17.51 4.30 -19.86
CA SER A 117 16.37 3.40 -20.11
C SER A 117 16.39 2.19 -19.18
N ILE A 118 15.22 1.61 -18.95
CA ILE A 118 15.04 0.33 -18.27
C ILE A 118 14.78 -0.70 -19.35
N VAL A 119 15.78 -1.53 -19.61
CA VAL A 119 15.69 -2.57 -20.64
C VAL A 119 15.25 -3.90 -20.04
N PRO A 120 14.41 -4.68 -20.74
CA PRO A 120 14.14 -6.07 -20.35
C PRO A 120 15.46 -6.85 -20.25
N ALA A 121 15.65 -7.47 -19.10
CA ALA A 121 16.89 -8.16 -18.76
C ALA A 121 16.57 -9.46 -17.99
N LYS A 122 17.58 -10.15 -17.48
CA LYS A 122 17.37 -11.37 -16.70
C LYS A 122 16.81 -11.02 -15.31
N MET A 123 15.56 -11.43 -15.08
CA MET A 123 14.92 -11.34 -13.75
C MET A 123 15.59 -12.31 -12.79
N ASN A 124 15.81 -11.86 -11.55
CA ASN A 124 16.24 -12.77 -10.50
C ASN A 124 15.12 -13.76 -10.15
N GLU A 125 15.41 -15.06 -10.21
CA GLU A 125 14.41 -16.12 -10.05
C GLU A 125 13.84 -16.19 -8.64
N GLU A 126 14.66 -15.96 -7.61
CA GLU A 126 14.21 -15.95 -6.20
C GLU A 126 13.24 -14.78 -5.96
N ILE A 127 13.57 -13.60 -6.46
CA ILE A 127 12.70 -12.43 -6.37
C ILE A 127 11.40 -12.64 -7.13
N SER A 128 11.44 -13.24 -8.31
CA SER A 128 10.23 -13.57 -9.09
C SER A 128 9.32 -14.51 -8.31
N LYS A 129 9.88 -15.52 -7.65
CA LYS A 129 9.15 -16.44 -6.77
C LYS A 129 8.55 -15.72 -5.58
N VAL A 130 9.33 -14.87 -4.92
CA VAL A 130 8.84 -14.05 -3.78
C VAL A 130 7.65 -13.19 -4.19
N ILE A 131 7.70 -12.50 -5.32
CA ILE A 131 6.58 -11.70 -5.83
C ILE A 131 5.32 -12.57 -5.98
N SER A 132 5.45 -13.75 -6.57
CA SER A 132 4.33 -14.68 -6.78
C SER A 132 3.73 -15.15 -5.46
N GLU A 133 4.57 -15.48 -4.47
CA GLU A 133 4.14 -15.89 -3.13
C GLU A 133 3.43 -14.73 -2.40
N LYS A 134 3.93 -13.48 -2.54
CA LYS A 134 3.30 -12.30 -1.95
C LYS A 134 1.90 -12.06 -2.49
N TYR A 135 1.65 -12.20 -3.80
CA TYR A 135 0.29 -12.11 -4.33
C TYR A 135 -0.67 -13.09 -3.66
N ILE A 136 -0.23 -14.34 -3.46
CA ILE A 136 -1.05 -15.39 -2.84
C ILE A 136 -1.32 -15.07 -1.36
N ILE A 137 -0.28 -14.66 -0.60
CA ILE A 137 -0.40 -14.40 0.83
C ILE A 137 -1.25 -13.16 1.09
N ILE A 138 -0.98 -12.08 0.36
CA ILE A 138 -1.71 -10.81 0.50
C ILE A 138 -3.18 -11.00 0.12
N SER A 139 -3.49 -11.72 -0.98
CA SER A 139 -4.88 -12.06 -1.35
C SER A 139 -5.62 -12.72 -0.20
N LYS A 140 -5.01 -13.75 0.41
CA LYS A 140 -5.62 -14.46 1.55
C LYS A 140 -5.90 -13.56 2.74
N TYR A 141 -5.02 -12.59 3.01
CA TYR A 141 -5.25 -11.63 4.10
C TYR A 141 -6.36 -10.64 3.76
N ILE A 142 -6.38 -10.12 2.51
CA ILE A 142 -7.45 -9.22 2.04
C ILE A 142 -8.81 -9.91 2.08
N GLU A 143 -8.91 -11.15 1.58
CA GLU A 143 -10.15 -11.94 1.59
C GLU A 143 -10.66 -12.23 3.01
N LYS A 144 -9.75 -12.37 3.98
CA LYS A 144 -10.06 -12.52 5.40
C LYS A 144 -10.27 -11.20 6.14
N LEU A 145 -10.13 -10.05 5.44
CA LEU A 145 -10.23 -8.70 6.00
C LEU A 145 -9.16 -8.42 7.08
N GLU A 146 -8.02 -9.10 6.96
CA GLU A 146 -6.83 -8.90 7.80
C GLU A 146 -5.89 -7.88 7.14
N PHE A 147 -6.35 -6.65 6.96
CA PHE A 147 -5.66 -5.63 6.17
C PHE A 147 -4.30 -5.24 6.75
N ARG A 148 -4.16 -5.21 8.07
CA ARG A 148 -2.88 -4.91 8.73
C ARG A 148 -1.81 -5.94 8.36
N LYS A 149 -2.18 -7.23 8.31
CA LYS A 149 -1.27 -8.29 7.86
C LYS A 149 -0.94 -8.16 6.38
N ALA A 150 -1.93 -7.86 5.55
CA ALA A 150 -1.70 -7.59 4.12
C ALA A 150 -0.70 -6.45 3.92
N CYS A 151 -0.85 -5.33 4.65
CA CYS A 151 0.09 -4.21 4.60
C CYS A 151 1.50 -4.60 5.07
N ALA A 152 1.62 -5.42 6.12
CA ALA A 152 2.91 -5.89 6.60
C ALA A 152 3.65 -6.73 5.54
N GLU A 153 2.94 -7.59 4.80
CA GLU A 153 3.51 -8.36 3.70
C GLU A 153 3.96 -7.49 2.52
N ILE A 154 3.25 -6.39 2.26
CA ILE A 154 3.65 -5.42 1.24
C ILE A 154 4.93 -4.69 1.67
N ILE A 155 5.01 -4.25 2.93
CA ILE A 155 6.22 -3.62 3.47
C ILE A 155 7.41 -4.58 3.45
N ASP A 156 7.20 -5.86 3.78
CA ASP A 156 8.25 -6.87 3.69
C ASP A 156 8.78 -7.01 2.26
N LEU A 157 7.93 -7.01 1.24
CA LEU A 157 8.39 -7.01 -0.17
C LEU A 157 9.21 -5.76 -0.51
N ILE A 158 8.85 -4.60 0.02
CA ILE A 158 9.64 -3.36 -0.15
C ILE A 158 11.02 -3.50 0.50
N GLU A 159 11.10 -4.08 1.70
CA GLU A 159 12.35 -4.32 2.42
C GLU A 159 13.23 -5.34 1.69
N ILE A 160 12.63 -6.42 1.17
CA ILE A 160 13.33 -7.38 0.30
C ILE A 160 13.92 -6.68 -0.92
N GLY A 161 13.15 -5.80 -1.57
CA GLY A 161 13.64 -5.02 -2.72
C GLY A 161 14.81 -4.10 -2.37
N ASN A 162 14.72 -3.37 -1.25
CA ASN A 162 15.82 -2.53 -0.76
C ASN A 162 17.08 -3.35 -0.46
N LYS A 163 16.91 -4.48 0.23
CA LYS A 163 18.00 -5.39 0.58
C LYS A 163 18.68 -5.95 -0.69
N TYR A 164 17.88 -6.44 -1.64
CA TYR A 164 18.37 -6.94 -2.93
C TYR A 164 19.20 -5.87 -3.65
N TYR A 165 18.71 -4.64 -3.73
CA TYR A 165 19.41 -3.52 -4.34
C TYR A 165 20.76 -3.26 -3.65
N ASP A 166 20.80 -3.29 -2.29
CA ASP A 166 22.01 -3.07 -1.51
C ASP A 166 23.06 -4.19 -1.69
N GLU A 167 22.60 -5.43 -1.75
CA GLU A 167 23.47 -6.61 -1.95
C GLU A 167 24.05 -6.64 -3.35
N ARG A 168 23.28 -6.27 -4.38
CA ARG A 168 23.72 -6.25 -5.78
C ARG A 168 24.60 -5.06 -6.14
N LYS A 169 24.57 -3.98 -5.37
CA LYS A 169 25.41 -2.78 -5.52
C LYS A 169 25.44 -2.21 -6.94
N PRO A 170 24.32 -1.88 -7.56
CA PRO A 170 24.24 -1.45 -8.97
C PRO A 170 25.11 -0.23 -9.27
N TRP A 171 25.48 0.59 -8.29
CA TRP A 171 26.40 1.72 -8.47
C TRP A 171 27.85 1.30 -8.78
N ILE A 172 28.23 0.04 -8.48
CA ILE A 172 29.50 -0.57 -8.89
C ILE A 172 29.32 -1.14 -10.29
N ASP A 173 28.29 -1.98 -10.48
CA ASP A 173 28.04 -2.67 -11.74
C ASP A 173 27.79 -1.72 -12.91
N TYR A 174 27.22 -0.55 -12.67
CA TYR A 174 27.05 0.49 -13.70
C TYR A 174 28.36 0.85 -14.41
N LYS A 175 29.51 0.72 -13.73
CA LYS A 175 30.81 1.03 -14.29
C LYS A 175 31.59 -0.21 -14.75
N GLU A 176 31.36 -1.34 -14.10
CA GLU A 176 32.20 -2.55 -14.23
C GLU A 176 31.49 -3.65 -15.02
N ASN A 177 30.15 -3.77 -14.91
CA ASN A 177 29.37 -4.83 -15.53
C ASN A 177 27.95 -4.37 -15.85
N ILE A 178 27.78 -3.76 -17.01
CA ILE A 178 26.49 -3.17 -17.42
C ILE A 178 25.38 -4.22 -17.53
N GLU A 179 25.69 -5.48 -17.82
CA GLU A 179 24.71 -6.56 -17.88
C GLU A 179 24.12 -6.83 -16.48
N GLU A 180 24.97 -6.97 -15.46
CA GLU A 180 24.50 -7.16 -14.07
C GLU A 180 23.79 -5.92 -13.52
N PHE A 181 24.24 -4.73 -13.92
CA PHE A 181 23.48 -3.50 -13.64
C PHE A 181 22.07 -3.56 -14.19
N ASN A 182 21.92 -3.89 -15.47
CA ASN A 182 20.62 -4.01 -16.13
C ASN A 182 19.74 -5.08 -15.47
N ASN A 183 20.31 -6.26 -15.14
CA ASN A 183 19.60 -7.32 -14.42
C ASN A 183 19.07 -6.84 -13.07
N THR A 184 19.87 -6.07 -12.34
CA THR A 184 19.50 -5.54 -11.03
C THR A 184 18.41 -4.48 -11.12
N ILE A 185 18.58 -3.48 -12.00
CA ILE A 185 17.57 -2.42 -12.21
C ILE A 185 16.27 -3.01 -12.73
N TYR A 186 16.33 -3.93 -13.68
CA TYR A 186 15.17 -4.63 -14.21
C TYR A 186 14.40 -5.40 -13.12
N THR A 187 15.13 -6.16 -12.28
CA THR A 187 14.53 -6.90 -11.16
C THR A 187 13.85 -5.94 -10.17
N CYS A 188 14.54 -4.88 -9.75
CA CYS A 188 13.98 -3.87 -8.83
C CYS A 188 12.77 -3.15 -9.43
N THR A 189 12.80 -2.84 -10.73
CA THR A 189 11.67 -2.20 -11.41
C THR A 189 10.46 -3.13 -11.50
N ASN A 190 10.66 -4.43 -11.71
CA ASN A 190 9.56 -5.40 -11.65
C ASN A 190 8.97 -5.53 -10.23
N ILE A 191 9.77 -5.44 -9.16
CA ILE A 191 9.25 -5.34 -7.79
C ILE A 191 8.36 -4.09 -7.67
N ILE A 192 8.83 -2.92 -8.11
CA ILE A 192 8.08 -1.64 -8.05
C ILE A 192 6.78 -1.73 -8.86
N ALA A 193 6.81 -2.32 -10.04
CA ALA A 193 5.62 -2.53 -10.88
C ALA A 193 4.56 -3.36 -10.15
N ASN A 194 4.96 -4.46 -9.50
CA ASN A 194 4.06 -5.31 -8.74
C ASN A 194 3.57 -4.65 -7.44
N LEU A 195 4.43 -3.90 -6.75
CA LEU A 195 4.02 -3.06 -5.61
C LEU A 195 2.96 -2.03 -6.02
N SER A 196 3.03 -1.49 -7.23
CA SER A 196 2.00 -0.55 -7.72
C SER A 196 0.61 -1.18 -7.87
N ASN A 197 0.51 -2.50 -8.10
CA ASN A 197 -0.76 -3.23 -8.05
C ASN A 197 -1.20 -3.48 -6.60
N MET A 198 -0.30 -3.99 -5.77
CA MET A 198 -0.61 -4.38 -4.38
C MET A 198 -1.01 -3.19 -3.52
N LEU A 199 -0.40 -2.03 -3.77
CA LEU A 199 -0.66 -0.78 -3.04
C LEU A 199 -1.79 0.07 -3.63
N GLU A 200 -2.29 -0.26 -4.82
CA GLU A 200 -3.33 0.56 -5.48
C GLU A 200 -4.57 0.79 -4.60
N PRO A 201 -5.13 -0.20 -3.91
CA PRO A 201 -6.29 0.02 -3.04
C PRO A 201 -5.99 0.96 -1.85
N LEU A 202 -4.72 1.09 -1.45
CA LEU A 202 -4.29 1.84 -0.28
C LEU A 202 -3.89 3.29 -0.64
N ILE A 203 -3.06 3.44 -1.67
CA ILE A 203 -2.45 4.70 -2.09
C ILE A 203 -2.61 4.95 -3.60
N PRO A 204 -3.86 5.02 -4.10
CA PRO A 204 -4.16 5.03 -5.54
C PRO A 204 -3.48 6.17 -6.30
N GLY A 205 -3.39 7.36 -5.72
CA GLY A 205 -2.75 8.50 -6.37
C GLY A 205 -1.25 8.31 -6.61
N LYS A 206 -0.56 7.67 -5.65
CA LYS A 206 0.88 7.41 -5.80
C LYS A 206 1.17 6.24 -6.74
N THR A 207 0.36 5.20 -6.68
CA THR A 207 0.51 4.05 -7.58
C THR A 207 0.18 4.40 -9.02
N GLU A 208 -0.81 5.27 -9.27
CA GLU A 208 -1.08 5.82 -10.61
C GLU A 208 0.14 6.54 -11.19
N ARG A 209 0.85 7.35 -10.39
CA ARG A 209 2.07 8.05 -10.82
C ARG A 209 3.18 7.07 -11.20
N ILE A 210 3.39 6.00 -10.40
CA ILE A 210 4.36 4.93 -10.71
C ILE A 210 3.97 4.25 -12.02
N ARG A 211 2.70 3.86 -12.17
CA ARG A 211 2.20 3.17 -13.36
C ARG A 211 2.33 4.02 -14.62
N LYS A 212 2.01 5.30 -14.51
CA LYS A 212 2.20 6.26 -15.61
C LYS A 212 3.68 6.37 -16.02
N TYR A 213 4.57 6.44 -15.04
CA TYR A 213 6.01 6.51 -15.30
C TYR A 213 6.53 5.24 -15.99
N LEU A 214 6.11 4.08 -15.52
CA LEU A 214 6.47 2.77 -16.07
C LEU A 214 5.63 2.38 -17.30
N LYS A 215 4.76 3.25 -17.80
CA LYS A 215 3.87 3.01 -18.95
C LYS A 215 3.03 1.73 -18.82
N LEU A 216 2.58 1.43 -17.58
CA LEU A 216 1.77 0.27 -17.26
C LEU A 216 0.27 0.56 -17.44
N ASP A 217 -0.49 -0.47 -17.78
CA ASP A 217 -1.96 -0.43 -17.84
C ASP A 217 -2.59 -0.19 -16.47
N LYS A 218 -3.92 -0.06 -16.41
CA LYS A 218 -4.67 0.04 -15.14
C LYS A 218 -4.34 -1.14 -14.24
N ALA A 219 -4.32 -0.88 -12.93
CA ALA A 219 -4.04 -1.88 -11.92
C ALA A 219 -5.02 -3.06 -12.00
N LYS A 220 -4.45 -4.25 -11.91
CA LYS A 220 -5.17 -5.52 -11.79
C LYS A 220 -4.44 -6.38 -10.78
N TRP A 221 -5.17 -7.26 -10.11
CA TRP A 221 -4.56 -8.18 -9.16
C TRP A 221 -3.90 -9.36 -9.87
N GLU A 222 -2.83 -9.07 -10.60
CA GLU A 222 -2.05 -10.03 -11.39
C GLU A 222 -0.57 -9.64 -11.39
N ILE A 223 0.30 -10.62 -11.60
CA ILE A 223 1.73 -10.39 -11.67
C ILE A 223 2.06 -9.60 -12.94
N ILE A 224 2.81 -8.52 -12.78
CA ILE A 224 3.34 -7.71 -13.88
C ILE A 224 4.77 -8.14 -14.17
N THR A 225 5.08 -8.30 -15.46
CA THR A 225 6.45 -8.39 -15.97
C THR A 225 6.63 -7.32 -17.04
N ILE A 226 7.67 -6.50 -16.91
CA ILE A 226 7.99 -5.48 -17.90
C ILE A 226 8.62 -6.16 -19.09
N ASP A 227 7.92 -6.13 -20.24
CA ASP A 227 8.31 -6.81 -21.48
C ASP A 227 8.89 -5.88 -22.55
N LYS A 228 8.88 -4.56 -22.29
CA LYS A 228 9.37 -3.54 -23.21
C LYS A 228 10.33 -2.60 -22.53
N GLU A 229 11.20 -2.02 -23.33
CA GLU A 229 12.08 -0.95 -22.89
C GLU A 229 11.27 0.28 -22.49
N ILE A 230 11.66 0.89 -21.37
CA ILE A 230 11.07 2.11 -20.85
C ILE A 230 12.16 3.19 -20.87
N GLU A 231 12.04 4.16 -21.78
CA GLU A 231 12.90 5.33 -21.80
C GLU A 231 12.65 6.20 -20.55
N VAL A 232 13.73 6.54 -19.86
CA VAL A 232 13.74 7.43 -18.70
C VAL A 232 13.97 8.86 -19.18
N SER A 233 12.91 9.47 -19.73
CA SER A 233 12.98 10.84 -20.26
C SER A 233 13.01 11.92 -19.17
N ASN A 234 12.45 11.64 -17.99
CA ASN A 234 12.39 12.53 -16.84
C ASN A 234 12.58 11.74 -15.55
N SER A 235 13.09 12.39 -14.53
CA SER A 235 13.15 11.78 -13.18
C SER A 235 11.75 11.49 -12.64
N MET A 236 11.62 10.35 -11.96
CA MET A 236 10.42 10.07 -11.18
C MET A 236 10.29 11.10 -10.06
N GLU A 237 9.14 11.75 -9.96
CA GLU A 237 8.89 12.70 -8.89
C GLU A 237 8.93 12.03 -7.51
N ILE A 238 9.38 12.76 -6.50
CA ILE A 238 9.30 12.31 -5.10
C ILE A 238 7.84 12.00 -4.76
N LEU A 239 7.58 10.75 -4.37
CA LEU A 239 6.22 10.32 -4.06
C LEU A 239 5.73 10.84 -2.71
N PHE A 240 6.59 10.81 -1.72
CA PHE A 240 6.29 11.25 -0.35
C PHE A 240 7.40 12.16 0.16
N GLU A 241 7.02 13.35 0.58
CA GLU A 241 7.93 14.27 1.25
C GLU A 241 7.96 13.97 2.76
N ARG A 242 9.12 14.13 3.37
CA ARG A 242 9.26 13.94 4.83
C ARG A 242 8.45 14.99 5.58
N ILE A 243 7.63 14.56 6.51
CA ILE A 243 6.93 15.42 7.48
C ILE A 243 7.87 15.68 8.65
N LYS A 244 7.95 16.94 9.07
CA LYS A 244 8.80 17.42 10.17
C LYS A 244 8.07 17.38 11.49
#